data_4d664afc1bbd5d5c2068b9a6277cbcfa
#
_entry.id   4d664afc1bbd5d5c2068b9a6277cbcfa
#
_cell.length_a   1.000
_cell.length_b   1.000
_cell.length_c   1.000
_cell.angle_alpha   90.00
_cell.angle_beta   90.00
_cell.angle_gamma   90.00
#
_symmetry.space_group_name_H-M   'P 1'
#
loop_
_entity.id
_entity.type
_entity.pdbx_description
1 polymer ?
#
loop_
_entity_poly.entity_id
_entity_poly.type
_entity_poly.pdbx_seq_one_letter_code
_entity_poly.pdbx_strand_id
1 'polypeptide(L)'
;MSKLLLKNITKSYGDIKAVRDFHLELSEKSFIVLAGPSGCGKTTLLQLVAGFLTPDSGEIYIDDQLVNQKTPAQRNISMVFQEAALFPHMSVFENITFGLAHSGMKQQDIKEAVYQICEVLGICDLLERKARDLSGGQKQRCAIARALIRKPSLFLMDEPLSSLDARLKTQLRIEIAQLYQKNSATFLYVTHDQMEAMTLADILIIMKDGEIQQMGNPIAIYQNPINLFTASFLGVY
;
A
#
# COMPACT_ATOMS: atom_id res chain seq x y z
N MET A 1 -11.46 3.53 -18.35
CA MET A 1 -9.98 3.53 -18.21
C MET A 1 -9.65 2.87 -16.88
N SER A 2 -8.88 1.78 -16.92
CA SER A 2 -8.57 1.02 -15.69
C SER A 2 -7.43 1.67 -14.93
N LYS A 3 -7.62 1.94 -13.63
CA LYS A 3 -6.57 2.45 -12.74
C LYS A 3 -5.50 1.39 -12.45
N LEU A 4 -5.93 0.15 -12.27
CA LEU A 4 -5.09 -1.02 -12.11
C LEU A 4 -5.78 -2.22 -12.76
N LEU A 5 -5.08 -2.90 -13.65
CA LEU A 5 -5.55 -4.13 -14.25
C LEU A 5 -4.44 -5.18 -14.19
N LEU A 6 -4.73 -6.28 -13.53
CA LEU A 6 -3.89 -7.47 -13.45
C LEU A 6 -4.58 -8.57 -14.22
N LYS A 7 -3.98 -9.00 -15.36
CA LYS A 7 -4.55 -10.05 -16.22
C LYS A 7 -3.78 -11.34 -16.03
N ASN A 8 -4.39 -12.31 -15.35
CA ASN A 8 -3.90 -13.68 -15.22
C ASN A 8 -2.44 -13.76 -14.75
N ILE A 9 -2.13 -12.97 -13.73
CA ILE A 9 -0.77 -12.87 -13.18
C ILE A 9 -0.39 -14.15 -12.47
N THR A 10 0.73 -14.74 -12.89
CA THR A 10 1.33 -15.90 -12.23
C THR A 10 2.78 -15.60 -11.85
N LYS A 11 3.18 -16.04 -10.65
CA LYS A 11 4.56 -15.97 -10.17
C LYS A 11 4.90 -17.19 -9.36
N SER A 12 6.03 -17.84 -9.69
CA SER A 12 6.54 -19.04 -9.02
C SER A 12 7.96 -18.81 -8.50
N TYR A 13 8.32 -19.51 -7.46
CA TYR A 13 9.67 -19.65 -6.91
C TYR A 13 9.98 -21.15 -6.80
N GLY A 14 10.72 -21.69 -7.76
CA GLY A 14 10.86 -23.13 -7.93
C GLY A 14 9.49 -23.78 -8.11
N ASP A 15 9.16 -24.76 -7.29
CA ASP A 15 7.89 -25.50 -7.35
C ASP A 15 6.72 -24.76 -6.66
N ILE A 16 6.99 -23.65 -5.95
CA ILE A 16 5.97 -22.91 -5.21
C ILE A 16 5.39 -21.81 -6.08
N LYS A 17 4.11 -21.93 -6.42
CA LYS A 17 3.35 -20.85 -7.08
C LYS A 17 2.87 -19.85 -6.02
N ALA A 18 3.58 -18.73 -5.89
CA ALA A 18 3.25 -17.69 -4.93
C ALA A 18 2.05 -16.83 -5.34
N VAL A 19 1.82 -16.68 -6.66
CA VAL A 19 0.63 -16.03 -7.24
C VAL A 19 0.16 -16.92 -8.39
N ARG A 20 -1.15 -17.21 -8.43
CA ARG A 20 -1.75 -18.16 -9.38
C ARG A 20 -2.90 -17.49 -10.11
N ASP A 21 -2.73 -17.27 -11.40
CA ASP A 21 -3.78 -16.77 -12.31
C ASP A 21 -4.59 -15.60 -11.72
N PHE A 22 -3.90 -14.66 -11.07
CA PHE A 22 -4.53 -13.57 -10.35
C PHE A 22 -5.07 -12.53 -11.33
N HIS A 23 -6.40 -12.33 -11.29
CA HIS A 23 -7.10 -11.36 -12.12
C HIS A 23 -7.78 -10.30 -11.24
N LEU A 24 -7.54 -9.01 -11.56
CA LEU A 24 -8.15 -7.87 -10.87
C LEU A 24 -8.29 -6.72 -11.84
N GLU A 25 -9.48 -6.16 -11.97
CA GLU A 25 -9.73 -4.95 -12.73
C GLU A 25 -10.37 -3.87 -11.85
N LEU A 26 -9.78 -2.68 -11.85
CA LEU A 26 -10.22 -1.51 -11.09
C LEU A 26 -10.27 -0.31 -12.03
N SER A 27 -11.46 0.24 -12.23
CA SER A 27 -11.70 1.38 -13.12
C SER A 27 -11.69 2.71 -12.40
N GLU A 28 -11.93 2.75 -11.09
CA GLU A 28 -12.08 3.97 -10.31
C GLU A 28 -11.12 4.00 -9.12
N LYS A 29 -10.94 5.19 -8.52
CA LYS A 29 -10.27 5.36 -7.24
C LYS A 29 -10.91 4.44 -6.20
N SER A 30 -10.11 3.58 -5.57
CA SER A 30 -10.57 2.65 -4.54
C SER A 30 -9.49 2.41 -3.49
N PHE A 31 -9.91 2.15 -2.26
CA PHE A 31 -9.05 1.58 -1.23
C PHE A 31 -9.20 0.06 -1.26
N ILE A 32 -8.19 -0.62 -1.81
CA ILE A 32 -8.18 -2.07 -1.94
C ILE A 32 -7.35 -2.66 -0.81
N VAL A 33 -7.91 -3.58 -0.08
CA VAL A 33 -7.16 -4.35 0.92
C VAL A 33 -7.00 -5.78 0.46
N LEU A 34 -5.74 -6.20 0.40
CA LEU A 34 -5.33 -7.58 0.15
C LEU A 34 -5.07 -8.25 1.51
N ALA A 35 -5.96 -9.11 1.94
CA ALA A 35 -5.90 -9.77 3.23
C ALA A 35 -5.72 -11.29 3.09
N GLY A 36 -5.08 -11.91 4.08
CA GLY A 36 -4.86 -13.35 4.10
C GLY A 36 -3.70 -13.75 5.03
N PRO A 37 -3.47 -15.03 5.25
CA PRO A 37 -2.41 -15.52 6.12
C PRO A 37 -1.01 -15.16 5.58
N SER A 38 -0.01 -15.23 6.45
CA SER A 38 1.39 -15.05 6.05
C SER A 38 1.77 -16.10 5.01
N GLY A 39 2.54 -15.68 3.98
CA GLY A 39 3.00 -16.57 2.91
C GLY A 39 1.98 -16.85 1.80
N CYS A 40 0.76 -16.30 1.82
CA CYS A 40 -0.23 -16.55 0.76
C CYS A 40 -0.01 -15.77 -0.55
N GLY A 41 1.09 -15.01 -0.68
CA GLY A 41 1.45 -14.33 -1.94
C GLY A 41 1.19 -12.83 -2.00
N LYS A 42 0.66 -12.19 -0.96
CA LYS A 42 0.29 -10.75 -0.92
C LYS A 42 1.47 -9.81 -1.25
N THR A 43 2.57 -9.96 -0.51
CA THR A 43 3.79 -9.16 -0.75
C THR A 43 4.37 -9.42 -2.13
N THR A 44 4.35 -10.67 -2.61
CA THR A 44 4.78 -11.00 -3.98
C THR A 44 3.94 -10.26 -5.02
N LEU A 45 2.62 -10.26 -4.87
CA LEU A 45 1.73 -9.52 -5.78
C LEU A 45 2.02 -8.02 -5.73
N LEU A 46 2.19 -7.46 -4.54
CA LEU A 46 2.53 -6.04 -4.37
C LEU A 46 3.86 -5.68 -5.07
N GLN A 47 4.88 -6.53 -4.94
CA GLN A 47 6.18 -6.36 -5.59
C GLN A 47 6.11 -6.48 -7.11
N LEU A 48 5.24 -7.34 -7.64
CA LEU A 48 4.95 -7.42 -9.08
C LEU A 48 4.32 -6.13 -9.60
N VAL A 49 3.33 -5.58 -8.89
CA VAL A 49 2.71 -4.29 -9.22
C VAL A 49 3.72 -3.15 -9.10
N ALA A 50 4.59 -3.18 -8.09
CA ALA A 50 5.64 -2.20 -7.89
C ALA A 50 6.76 -2.27 -8.95
N GLY A 51 6.93 -3.42 -9.62
CA GLY A 51 8.00 -3.64 -10.61
C GLY A 51 9.34 -4.05 -10.02
N PHE A 52 9.36 -4.50 -8.76
CA PHE A 52 10.52 -5.15 -8.15
C PHE A 52 10.66 -6.61 -8.61
N LEU A 53 9.56 -7.21 -9.04
CA LEU A 53 9.50 -8.54 -9.63
C LEU A 53 8.84 -8.48 -11.00
N THR A 54 9.22 -9.42 -11.88
CA THR A 54 8.55 -9.64 -13.16
C THR A 54 7.65 -10.87 -13.03
N PRO A 55 6.39 -10.82 -13.50
CA PRO A 55 5.53 -11.99 -13.52
C PRO A 55 6.07 -13.04 -14.51
N ASP A 56 5.82 -14.31 -14.24
CA ASP A 56 6.18 -15.41 -15.15
C ASP A 56 5.19 -15.47 -16.33
N SER A 57 3.92 -15.08 -16.08
CA SER A 57 2.91 -14.87 -17.12
C SER A 57 1.90 -13.81 -16.67
N GLY A 58 1.14 -13.29 -17.64
CA GLY A 58 0.12 -12.27 -17.44
C GLY A 58 0.61 -10.85 -17.68
N GLU A 59 -0.29 -9.89 -17.58
CA GLU A 59 -0.06 -8.49 -17.94
C GLU A 59 -0.51 -7.57 -16.80
N ILE A 60 0.31 -6.56 -16.50
CA ILE A 60 0.03 -5.53 -15.48
C ILE A 60 -0.13 -4.20 -16.19
N TYR A 61 -1.29 -3.57 -16.01
CA TYR A 61 -1.56 -2.23 -16.53
C TYR A 61 -1.81 -1.27 -15.36
N ILE A 62 -1.21 -0.09 -15.45
CA ILE A 62 -1.44 1.05 -14.53
C ILE A 62 -1.80 2.25 -15.41
N ASP A 63 -2.94 2.90 -15.13
CA ASP A 63 -3.50 3.99 -15.95
C ASP A 63 -3.53 3.64 -17.45
N ASP A 64 -4.06 2.45 -17.79
CA ASP A 64 -4.16 1.86 -19.12
C ASP A 64 -2.80 1.59 -19.83
N GLN A 65 -1.67 1.74 -19.17
CA GLN A 65 -0.36 1.48 -19.71
C GLN A 65 0.18 0.12 -19.26
N LEU A 66 0.59 -0.73 -20.18
CA LEU A 66 1.31 -1.97 -19.88
C LEU A 66 2.66 -1.64 -19.21
N VAL A 67 2.88 -2.18 -18.00
CA VAL A 67 4.05 -1.83 -17.18
C VAL A 67 4.98 -3.00 -16.89
N ASN A 68 4.77 -4.18 -17.48
CA ASN A 68 5.59 -5.38 -17.20
C ASN A 68 7.09 -5.13 -17.34
N GLN A 69 7.51 -4.35 -18.34
CA GLN A 69 8.91 -4.02 -18.62
C GLN A 69 9.38 -2.68 -18.01
N LYS A 70 8.46 -1.94 -17.34
CA LYS A 70 8.81 -0.66 -16.71
C LYS A 70 9.44 -0.89 -15.34
N THR A 71 10.50 -0.16 -15.07
CA THR A 71 11.11 -0.09 -13.73
C THR A 71 10.16 0.57 -12.72
N PRO A 72 10.33 0.37 -11.40
CA PRO A 72 9.48 1.02 -10.38
C PRO A 72 9.41 2.54 -10.56
N ALA A 73 10.52 3.20 -10.91
CA ALA A 73 10.57 4.65 -11.12
C ALA A 73 9.70 5.14 -12.30
N GLN A 74 9.41 4.27 -13.26
CA GLN A 74 8.63 4.58 -14.47
C GLN A 74 7.13 4.28 -14.32
N ARG A 75 6.70 3.72 -13.17
CA ARG A 75 5.30 3.25 -12.97
C ARG A 75 4.37 4.26 -12.33
N ASN A 76 4.82 5.48 -12.02
CA ASN A 76 4.03 6.50 -11.30
C ASN A 76 3.35 5.96 -10.02
N ILE A 77 4.09 5.17 -9.25
CA ILE A 77 3.65 4.57 -7.99
C ILE A 77 4.51 5.08 -6.84
N SER A 78 4.01 4.94 -5.63
CA SER A 78 4.80 5.04 -4.40
C SER A 78 4.52 3.84 -3.51
N MET A 79 5.53 3.39 -2.79
CA MET A 79 5.43 2.22 -1.91
C MET A 79 5.92 2.53 -0.50
N VAL A 80 5.15 2.08 0.48
CA VAL A 80 5.53 2.02 1.90
C VAL A 80 5.78 0.56 2.24
N PHE A 81 6.97 0.27 2.73
CA PHE A 81 7.39 -1.06 3.15
C PHE A 81 7.00 -1.31 4.61
N GLN A 82 6.96 -2.58 5.01
CA GLN A 82 6.71 -3.01 6.37
C GLN A 82 7.70 -2.35 7.35
N GLU A 83 8.98 -2.31 7.00
CA GLU A 83 9.97 -1.49 7.69
C GLU A 83 10.08 -0.14 7.01
N ALA A 84 9.98 0.94 7.79
CA ALA A 84 10.11 2.30 7.29
C ALA A 84 11.54 2.56 6.75
N ALA A 85 11.77 2.28 5.48
CA ALA A 85 13.07 2.39 4.81
C ALA A 85 13.51 3.87 4.66
N LEU A 86 13.72 4.57 5.79
CA LEU A 86 14.17 5.96 5.82
C LEU A 86 15.71 6.05 5.76
N PHE A 87 16.21 7.18 5.27
CA PHE A 87 17.63 7.53 5.34
C PHE A 87 17.94 8.03 6.77
N PRO A 88 18.66 7.26 7.61
CA PRO A 88 18.78 7.54 9.04
C PRO A 88 19.56 8.83 9.36
N HIS A 89 20.44 9.25 8.47
CA HIS A 89 21.26 10.45 8.58
C HIS A 89 20.55 11.74 8.13
N MET A 90 19.45 11.62 7.40
CA MET A 90 18.63 12.74 6.92
C MET A 90 17.58 13.14 7.97
N SER A 91 17.15 14.41 7.95
CA SER A 91 16.00 14.88 8.71
C SER A 91 14.69 14.31 8.17
N VAL A 92 13.60 14.46 8.92
CA VAL A 92 12.24 14.12 8.45
C VAL A 92 11.93 14.89 7.18
N PHE A 93 12.19 16.20 7.16
CA PHE A 93 11.97 17.05 5.98
C PHE A 93 12.78 16.55 4.76
N GLU A 94 14.06 16.26 4.92
CA GLU A 94 14.93 15.74 3.86
C GLU A 94 14.46 14.37 3.35
N ASN A 95 14.03 13.48 4.25
CA ASN A 95 13.46 12.18 3.86
C ASN A 95 12.20 12.35 3.01
N ILE A 96 11.26 13.20 3.44
CA ILE A 96 10.00 13.44 2.74
C ILE A 96 10.26 14.03 1.36
N THR A 97 11.15 15.02 1.27
CA THR A 97 11.41 15.75 0.02
C THR A 97 12.39 15.05 -0.92
N PHE A 98 13.04 13.96 -0.49
CA PHE A 98 14.06 13.25 -1.26
C PHE A 98 13.60 12.89 -2.68
N GLY A 99 12.36 12.41 -2.82
CA GLY A 99 11.78 12.04 -4.11
C GLY A 99 11.40 13.23 -5.02
N LEU A 100 11.50 14.48 -4.53
CA LEU A 100 11.15 15.70 -5.25
C LEU A 100 12.37 16.45 -5.81
N ALA A 101 13.59 15.98 -5.57
CA ALA A 101 14.83 16.68 -5.95
C ALA A 101 14.88 17.11 -7.43
N HIS A 102 14.17 16.40 -8.32
CA HIS A 102 14.12 16.68 -9.75
C HIS A 102 12.69 17.00 -10.25
N SER A 103 11.77 17.37 -9.36
CA SER A 103 10.37 17.63 -9.72
C SER A 103 10.14 18.98 -10.42
N GLY A 104 11.12 19.88 -10.38
CA GLY A 104 10.95 21.27 -10.88
C GLY A 104 10.03 22.15 -10.03
N MET A 105 9.51 21.67 -8.91
CA MET A 105 8.66 22.45 -7.99
C MET A 105 9.46 23.55 -7.30
N LYS A 106 8.83 24.69 -7.06
CA LYS A 106 9.43 25.76 -6.27
C LYS A 106 9.57 25.33 -4.81
N GLN A 107 10.62 25.79 -4.15
CA GLN A 107 10.92 25.43 -2.76
C GLN A 107 9.78 25.80 -1.79
N GLN A 108 9.06 26.89 -2.08
CA GLN A 108 7.90 27.31 -1.28
C GLN A 108 6.76 26.30 -1.38
N ASP A 109 6.45 25.83 -2.61
CA ASP A 109 5.38 24.85 -2.86
C ASP A 109 5.69 23.49 -2.21
N ILE A 110 6.98 23.10 -2.22
CA ILE A 110 7.46 21.87 -1.52
C ILE A 110 7.23 22.00 -0.03
N LYS A 111 7.63 23.11 0.60
CA LYS A 111 7.42 23.33 2.03
C LYS A 111 5.95 23.25 2.41
N GLU A 112 5.09 23.92 1.66
CA GLU A 112 3.65 23.92 1.89
C GLU A 112 3.04 22.51 1.77
N ALA A 113 3.40 21.75 0.72
CA ALA A 113 2.97 20.36 0.56
C ALA A 113 3.45 19.46 1.69
N VAL A 114 4.70 19.63 2.17
CA VAL A 114 5.22 18.89 3.33
C VAL A 114 4.40 19.19 4.57
N TYR A 115 4.15 20.46 4.88
CA TYR A 115 3.37 20.85 6.06
C TYR A 115 1.96 20.27 6.03
N GLN A 116 1.25 20.34 4.89
CA GLN A 116 -0.10 19.78 4.74
C GLN A 116 -0.15 18.27 5.03
N ILE A 117 0.83 17.50 4.56
CA ILE A 117 0.90 16.06 4.81
C ILE A 117 1.28 15.79 6.27
N CYS A 118 2.27 16.53 6.79
CA CYS A 118 2.76 16.34 8.16
C CYS A 118 1.71 16.73 9.21
N GLU A 119 0.84 17.70 8.93
CA GLU A 119 -0.26 18.08 9.81
C GLU A 119 -1.25 16.91 9.99
N VAL A 120 -1.64 16.24 8.89
CA VAL A 120 -2.53 15.07 8.96
C VAL A 120 -1.88 13.92 9.73
N LEU A 121 -0.55 13.73 9.57
CA LEU A 121 0.20 12.67 10.20
C LEU A 121 0.74 13.03 11.61
N GLY A 122 0.49 14.26 12.11
CA GLY A 122 0.93 14.70 13.43
C GLY A 122 2.44 14.65 13.63
N ILE A 123 3.24 15.05 12.61
CA ILE A 123 4.72 15.03 12.65
C ILE A 123 5.37 16.36 12.26
N CYS A 124 4.62 17.47 12.27
CA CYS A 124 5.16 18.79 11.92
C CYS A 124 6.31 19.24 12.84
N ASP A 125 6.21 18.93 14.12
CA ASP A 125 7.21 19.22 15.16
C ASP A 125 8.50 18.40 15.01
N LEU A 126 8.50 17.37 14.14
CA LEU A 126 9.62 16.46 13.94
C LEU A 126 10.44 16.77 12.69
N LEU A 127 10.06 17.76 11.88
CA LEU A 127 10.63 18.01 10.55
C LEU A 127 12.16 18.15 10.55
N GLU A 128 12.72 18.76 11.59
CA GLU A 128 14.16 18.98 11.73
C GLU A 128 14.90 17.82 12.42
N ARG A 129 14.16 16.84 13.01
CA ARG A 129 14.79 15.68 13.66
C ARG A 129 15.36 14.71 12.64
N LYS A 130 16.48 14.06 12.99
CA LYS A 130 17.04 12.97 12.17
C LYS A 130 16.18 11.71 12.27
N ALA A 131 16.04 10.99 11.16
CA ALA A 131 15.19 9.80 11.13
C ALA A 131 15.66 8.69 12.09
N ARG A 132 16.96 8.61 12.41
CA ARG A 132 17.49 7.68 13.42
C ARG A 132 16.93 7.90 14.83
N ASP A 133 16.57 9.14 15.14
CA ASP A 133 16.15 9.57 16.49
C ASP A 133 14.61 9.47 16.68
N LEU A 134 13.90 8.93 15.69
CA LEU A 134 12.46 8.75 15.71
C LEU A 134 12.05 7.41 16.32
N SER A 135 10.88 7.37 16.99
CA SER A 135 10.23 6.12 17.37
C SER A 135 9.73 5.35 16.14
N GLY A 136 9.40 4.07 16.28
CA GLY A 136 8.87 3.23 15.20
C GLY A 136 7.66 3.84 14.49
N GLY A 137 6.68 4.31 15.26
CA GLY A 137 5.49 4.97 14.71
C GLY A 137 5.79 6.29 14.00
N GLN A 138 6.74 7.09 14.52
CA GLN A 138 7.17 8.32 13.87
C GLN A 138 7.91 8.03 12.55
N LYS A 139 8.74 6.98 12.52
CA LYS A 139 9.39 6.51 11.28
C LYS A 139 8.35 6.10 10.23
N GLN A 140 7.33 5.38 10.64
CA GLN A 140 6.27 4.92 9.74
C GLN A 140 5.48 6.10 9.16
N ARG A 141 5.09 7.08 9.97
CA ARG A 141 4.45 8.32 9.50
C ARG A 141 5.32 9.09 8.51
N CYS A 142 6.61 9.20 8.78
CA CYS A 142 7.57 9.82 7.87
C CYS A 142 7.66 9.06 6.54
N ALA A 143 7.67 7.73 6.55
CA ALA A 143 7.67 6.90 5.33
C ALA A 143 6.39 7.08 4.50
N ILE A 144 5.23 7.16 5.16
CA ILE A 144 3.95 7.46 4.51
C ILE A 144 3.98 8.86 3.89
N ALA A 145 4.44 9.88 4.63
CA ALA A 145 4.57 11.24 4.11
C ALA A 145 5.47 11.30 2.88
N ARG A 146 6.64 10.65 2.92
CA ARG A 146 7.58 10.56 1.79
C ARG A 146 6.97 9.91 0.56
N ALA A 147 6.14 8.91 0.74
CA ALA A 147 5.50 8.23 -0.37
C ALA A 147 4.38 9.06 -1.00
N LEU A 148 3.60 9.79 -0.20
CA LEU A 148 2.47 10.60 -0.66
C LEU A 148 2.87 11.92 -1.30
N ILE A 149 4.00 12.52 -0.91
CA ILE A 149 4.43 13.83 -1.42
C ILE A 149 4.58 13.85 -2.94
N ARG A 150 4.85 12.70 -3.56
CA ARG A 150 5.00 12.53 -5.00
C ARG A 150 3.67 12.52 -5.77
N LYS A 151 2.53 12.49 -5.07
CA LYS A 151 1.18 12.40 -5.65
C LYS A 151 1.07 11.25 -6.67
N PRO A 152 1.37 9.99 -6.27
CA PRO A 152 1.31 8.85 -7.16
C PRO A 152 -0.13 8.58 -7.62
N SER A 153 -0.31 7.91 -8.78
CA SER A 153 -1.63 7.40 -9.19
C SER A 153 -2.02 6.14 -8.39
N LEU A 154 -1.03 5.33 -7.98
CA LEU A 154 -1.20 4.13 -7.19
C LEU A 154 -0.28 4.14 -5.97
N PHE A 155 -0.85 4.00 -4.78
CA PHE A 155 -0.15 3.98 -3.51
C PHE A 155 -0.16 2.57 -2.92
N LEU A 156 1.01 1.99 -2.79
CA LEU A 156 1.21 0.61 -2.34
C LEU A 156 1.67 0.60 -0.87
N MET A 157 1.05 -0.23 -0.04
CA MET A 157 1.42 -0.40 1.37
C MET A 157 1.56 -1.89 1.72
N ASP A 158 2.75 -2.30 2.14
CA ASP A 158 3.05 -3.66 2.56
C ASP A 158 3.10 -3.75 4.08
N GLU A 159 2.03 -4.25 4.69
CA GLU A 159 1.86 -4.40 6.15
C GLU A 159 2.35 -3.19 6.98
N PRO A 160 1.95 -1.94 6.63
CA PRO A 160 2.59 -0.75 7.17
C PRO A 160 2.39 -0.54 8.68
N LEU A 161 1.46 -1.26 9.30
CA LEU A 161 1.15 -1.11 10.72
C LEU A 161 1.57 -2.31 11.56
N SER A 162 2.12 -3.39 10.95
CA SER A 162 2.38 -4.67 11.62
C SER A 162 3.32 -4.56 12.84
N SER A 163 4.32 -3.67 12.78
CA SER A 163 5.34 -3.50 13.83
C SER A 163 4.95 -2.54 14.96
N LEU A 164 3.71 -2.01 14.95
CA LEU A 164 3.27 -0.99 15.90
C LEU A 164 2.39 -1.60 17.01
N ASP A 165 2.35 -0.92 18.16
CA ASP A 165 1.42 -1.27 19.23
C ASP A 165 -0.05 -0.96 18.87
N ALA A 166 -1.00 -1.55 19.59
CA ALA A 166 -2.42 -1.49 19.27
C ALA A 166 -3.00 -0.06 19.24
N ARG A 167 -2.51 0.81 20.13
CA ARG A 167 -2.98 2.21 20.22
C ARG A 167 -2.52 2.98 18.98
N LEU A 168 -1.24 2.85 18.63
CA LEU A 168 -0.66 3.49 17.44
C LEU A 168 -1.29 2.95 16.14
N LYS A 169 -1.53 1.64 16.04
CA LYS A 169 -2.25 1.05 14.91
C LYS A 169 -3.61 1.70 14.69
N THR A 170 -4.41 1.83 15.76
CA THR A 170 -5.74 2.44 15.68
C THR A 170 -5.67 3.89 15.21
N GLN A 171 -4.73 4.68 15.74
CA GLN A 171 -4.57 6.08 15.35
C GLN A 171 -4.12 6.21 13.88
N LEU A 172 -3.07 5.48 13.47
CA LEU A 172 -2.56 5.53 12.09
C LEU A 172 -3.56 5.03 11.06
N ARG A 173 -4.41 4.05 11.40
CA ARG A 173 -5.49 3.59 10.53
C ARG A 173 -6.46 4.72 10.21
N ILE A 174 -6.85 5.53 11.20
CA ILE A 174 -7.71 6.71 10.99
C ILE A 174 -7.00 7.74 10.09
N GLU A 175 -5.72 8.00 10.33
CA GLU A 175 -4.92 8.93 9.53
C GLU A 175 -4.78 8.46 8.08
N ILE A 176 -4.55 7.16 7.84
CA ILE A 176 -4.51 6.57 6.49
C ILE A 176 -5.86 6.72 5.78
N ALA A 177 -6.97 6.48 6.49
CA ALA A 177 -8.30 6.69 5.91
C ALA A 177 -8.53 8.16 5.51
N GLN A 178 -8.13 9.12 6.36
CA GLN A 178 -8.20 10.56 6.05
C GLN A 178 -7.32 10.94 4.85
N LEU A 179 -6.11 10.38 4.77
CA LEU A 179 -5.22 10.59 3.63
C LEU A 179 -5.82 10.08 2.34
N TYR A 180 -6.45 8.90 2.36
CA TYR A 180 -7.16 8.36 1.20
C TYR A 180 -8.28 9.29 0.75
N GLN A 181 -9.10 9.80 1.66
CA GLN A 181 -10.20 10.72 1.32
C GLN A 181 -9.69 11.99 0.64
N LYS A 182 -8.56 12.54 1.10
CA LYS A 182 -7.96 13.78 0.59
C LYS A 182 -7.15 13.59 -0.71
N ASN A 183 -6.84 12.35 -1.12
CA ASN A 183 -6.03 12.06 -2.30
C ASN A 183 -6.88 11.50 -3.44
N SER A 184 -6.39 11.64 -4.68
CA SER A 184 -6.99 11.04 -5.88
C SER A 184 -6.39 9.68 -6.23
N ALA A 185 -5.36 9.22 -5.50
CA ALA A 185 -4.69 7.96 -5.76
C ALA A 185 -5.57 6.76 -5.38
N THR A 186 -5.37 5.65 -6.09
CA THR A 186 -5.84 4.33 -5.66
C THR A 186 -4.86 3.77 -4.63
N PHE A 187 -5.38 3.16 -3.56
CA PHE A 187 -4.58 2.56 -2.50
C PHE A 187 -4.67 1.03 -2.60
N LEU A 188 -3.54 0.35 -2.65
CA LEU A 188 -3.42 -1.10 -2.54
C LEU A 188 -2.66 -1.42 -1.25
N TYR A 189 -3.38 -1.93 -0.28
CA TYR A 189 -2.94 -2.15 1.09
C TYR A 189 -2.88 -3.65 1.39
N VAL A 190 -1.76 -4.12 1.84
CA VAL A 190 -1.56 -5.52 2.26
C VAL A 190 -1.59 -5.61 3.77
N THR A 191 -2.35 -6.55 4.31
CA THR A 191 -2.39 -6.84 5.74
C THR A 191 -2.77 -8.30 6.03
N HIS A 192 -2.46 -8.75 7.25
CA HIS A 192 -3.02 -9.96 7.84
C HIS A 192 -4.00 -9.64 8.99
N ASP A 193 -4.21 -8.34 9.29
CA ASP A 193 -5.10 -7.86 10.34
C ASP A 193 -6.53 -7.69 9.82
N GLN A 194 -7.46 -8.41 10.44
CA GLN A 194 -8.89 -8.38 10.07
C GLN A 194 -9.51 -7.00 10.28
N MET A 195 -9.14 -6.31 11.37
CA MET A 195 -9.70 -4.99 11.69
C MET A 195 -9.26 -3.94 10.67
N GLU A 196 -8.01 -4.01 10.21
CA GLU A 196 -7.53 -3.15 9.12
C GLU A 196 -8.32 -3.43 7.84
N ALA A 197 -8.46 -4.72 7.49
CA ALA A 197 -9.19 -5.15 6.31
C ALA A 197 -10.65 -4.68 6.30
N MET A 198 -11.35 -4.84 7.42
CA MET A 198 -12.76 -4.48 7.53
C MET A 198 -13.02 -2.98 7.60
N THR A 199 -12.04 -2.18 8.08
CA THR A 199 -12.27 -0.75 8.33
C THR A 199 -11.73 0.17 7.24
N LEU A 200 -10.73 -0.26 6.47
CA LEU A 200 -10.09 0.57 5.44
C LEU A 200 -10.62 0.29 4.03
N ALA A 201 -11.07 -0.94 3.75
CA ALA A 201 -11.35 -1.37 2.39
C ALA A 201 -12.66 -0.82 1.84
N ASP A 202 -12.62 -0.24 0.62
CA ASP A 202 -13.76 -0.17 -0.26
C ASP A 202 -13.98 -1.55 -0.91
N ILE A 203 -12.86 -2.20 -1.29
CA ILE A 203 -12.82 -3.55 -1.86
C ILE A 203 -11.85 -4.40 -1.03
N LEU A 204 -12.38 -5.45 -0.41
CA LEU A 204 -11.59 -6.47 0.29
C LEU A 204 -11.35 -7.65 -0.64
N ILE A 205 -10.09 -8.08 -0.74
CA ILE A 205 -9.66 -9.28 -1.46
C ILE A 205 -9.03 -10.23 -0.44
N ILE A 206 -9.65 -11.39 -0.25
CA ILE A 206 -9.12 -12.44 0.63
C ILE A 206 -8.32 -13.42 -0.21
N MET A 207 -7.05 -13.60 0.14
CA MET A 207 -6.12 -14.51 -0.55
C MET A 207 -5.75 -15.71 0.30
N LYS A 208 -5.60 -16.86 -0.37
CA LYS A 208 -5.01 -18.08 0.18
C LYS A 208 -4.23 -18.82 -0.91
N ASP A 209 -3.06 -19.30 -0.60
CA ASP A 209 -2.23 -20.16 -1.48
C ASP A 209 -2.02 -19.59 -2.90
N GLY A 210 -1.87 -18.26 -3.00
CA GLY A 210 -1.65 -17.54 -4.26
C GLY A 210 -2.91 -17.22 -5.05
N GLU A 211 -4.10 -17.53 -4.54
CA GLU A 211 -5.39 -17.38 -5.24
C GLU A 211 -6.34 -16.47 -4.47
N ILE A 212 -7.25 -15.80 -5.21
CA ILE A 212 -8.37 -15.05 -4.63
C ILE A 212 -9.41 -16.06 -4.14
N GLN A 213 -9.74 -16.00 -2.85
CA GLN A 213 -10.82 -16.79 -2.27
C GLN A 213 -12.16 -16.08 -2.39
N GLN A 214 -12.18 -14.77 -2.11
CA GLN A 214 -13.35 -13.93 -2.24
C GLN A 214 -12.93 -12.48 -2.40
N MET A 215 -13.70 -11.71 -3.17
CA MET A 215 -13.50 -10.28 -3.39
C MET A 215 -14.85 -9.56 -3.35
N GLY A 216 -14.88 -8.37 -2.75
CA GLY A 216 -16.07 -7.52 -2.72
C GLY A 216 -16.06 -6.51 -1.59
N ASN A 217 -17.23 -5.94 -1.29
CA ASN A 217 -17.41 -5.06 -0.15
C ASN A 217 -17.18 -5.83 1.17
N PRO A 218 -16.40 -5.29 2.14
CA PRO A 218 -16.07 -5.98 3.39
C PRO A 218 -17.28 -6.50 4.15
N ILE A 219 -18.33 -5.69 4.29
CA ILE A 219 -19.55 -6.05 5.02
C ILE A 219 -20.27 -7.21 4.31
N ALA A 220 -20.36 -7.16 2.98
CA ALA A 220 -20.99 -8.22 2.21
C ALA A 220 -20.24 -9.56 2.33
N ILE A 221 -18.89 -9.53 2.34
CA ILE A 221 -18.06 -10.72 2.55
C ILE A 221 -18.24 -11.27 3.96
N TYR A 222 -18.27 -10.39 4.97
CA TYR A 222 -18.49 -10.79 6.37
C TYR A 222 -19.85 -11.47 6.58
N GLN A 223 -20.91 -10.92 5.97
CA GLN A 223 -22.26 -11.48 6.08
C GLN A 223 -22.46 -12.77 5.28
N ASN A 224 -21.78 -12.93 4.16
CA ASN A 224 -21.94 -14.04 3.24
C ASN A 224 -20.56 -14.59 2.79
N PRO A 225 -19.79 -15.22 3.70
CA PRO A 225 -18.53 -15.83 3.33
C PRO A 225 -18.76 -17.05 2.43
N ILE A 226 -18.05 -17.10 1.28
CA ILE A 226 -18.25 -18.14 0.26
C ILE A 226 -17.76 -19.53 0.70
N ASN A 227 -16.83 -19.57 1.65
CA ASN A 227 -16.25 -20.81 2.15
C ASN A 227 -15.82 -20.69 3.63
N LEU A 228 -15.53 -21.84 4.24
CA LEU A 228 -15.12 -21.92 5.64
C LEU A 228 -13.82 -21.14 5.93
N PHE A 229 -12.90 -21.10 4.98
CA PHE A 229 -11.66 -20.34 5.15
C PHE A 229 -11.94 -18.85 5.28
N THR A 230 -12.74 -18.26 4.39
CA THR A 230 -13.13 -16.86 4.44
C THR A 230 -13.84 -16.53 5.75
N ALA A 231 -14.78 -17.37 6.17
CA ALA A 231 -15.51 -17.21 7.43
C ALA A 231 -14.56 -17.24 8.64
N SER A 232 -13.66 -18.23 8.70
CA SER A 232 -12.66 -18.37 9.77
C SER A 232 -11.66 -17.20 9.77
N PHE A 233 -11.21 -16.77 8.59
CA PHE A 233 -10.28 -15.63 8.48
C PHE A 233 -10.91 -14.35 9.00
N LEU A 234 -12.20 -14.11 8.82
CA LEU A 234 -12.91 -12.92 9.30
C LEU A 234 -13.46 -13.06 10.72
N GLY A 235 -13.25 -14.18 11.39
CA GLY A 235 -13.72 -14.41 12.77
C GLY A 235 -15.25 -14.52 12.89
N VAL A 236 -15.91 -15.04 11.86
CA VAL A 236 -17.36 -15.25 11.84
C VAL A 236 -17.79 -16.50 12.64
N TYR A 237 -16.81 -17.28 13.15
CA TYR A 237 -17.02 -18.47 14.00
C TYR A 237 -16.32 -18.32 15.34
#